data_b2affb849cfaf2b6fede22465bb98148
#
_entry.id   b2affb849cfaf2b6fede22465bb98148
#
_cell.length_a   1.000
_cell.length_b   1.000
_cell.length_c   1.000
_cell.angle_alpha   90.00
_cell.angle_beta   90.00
_cell.angle_gamma   90.00
#
_symmetry.space_group_name_H-M   'P 1'
#
loop_
_entity.id
_entity.type
_entity.pdbx_description
1 polymer ?
#
loop_
_entity_poly.entity_id
_entity_poly.type
_entity_poly.pdbx_seq_one_letter_code
_entity_poly.pdbx_strand_id
1 'polypeptide(L)' 'MASDSVYRIVDVVGVSEKSWEDAGRNAVETAAGSLRDLRVAEVTKMDMRVENGKVTAFRTRVALSFKYETD' A
#
# COMPACT_ATOMS: atom_id res chain seq x y z
N MET A 1 -8.50 -20.46 -19.74
CA MET A 1 -8.45 -20.56 -18.71
C MET A 1 -7.81 -19.61 -17.94
N ALA A 2 -8.25 -19.23 -17.19
CA ALA A 2 -7.92 -18.07 -16.55
C ALA A 2 -6.86 -18.20 -15.53
N SER A 3 -6.19 -19.25 -15.53
CA SER A 3 -5.17 -19.44 -14.52
C SER A 3 -3.94 -18.59 -14.79
N ASP A 4 -3.78 -18.09 -16.00
CA ASP A 4 -2.58 -17.33 -16.30
C ASP A 4 -2.91 -15.85 -16.23
N SER A 5 -2.64 -15.28 -15.08
CA SER A 5 -2.90 -13.88 -14.86
C SER A 5 -1.60 -13.11 -14.76
N VAL A 6 -1.65 -11.84 -15.12
CA VAL A 6 -0.50 -10.96 -15.02
C VAL A 6 -0.90 -9.77 -14.16
N TYR A 7 -0.01 -9.35 -13.29
CA TYR A 7 -0.28 -8.25 -12.38
C TYR A 7 0.76 -7.15 -12.57
N ARG A 8 0.33 -5.93 -12.34
CA ARG A 8 1.23 -4.78 -12.26
C ARG A 8 1.42 -4.45 -10.80
N ILE A 9 2.60 -4.00 -10.45
CA ILE A 9 2.93 -3.64 -9.07
C ILE A 9 3.22 -2.16 -8.99
N VAL A 10 2.61 -1.49 -8.02
CA VAL A 10 2.85 -0.09 -7.75
C VAL A 10 3.15 0.04 -6.26
N ASP A 11 4.21 0.78 -5.92
CA ASP A 11 4.55 1.01 -4.53
C ASP A 11 3.98 2.32 -4.05
N VAL A 12 3.39 2.31 -2.86
CA VAL A 12 2.91 3.53 -2.22
C VAL A 12 3.30 3.50 -0.75
N VAL A 13 3.28 4.65 -0.11
CA VAL A 13 3.55 4.75 1.32
C VAL A 13 2.36 5.42 1.98
N GLY A 14 1.80 4.76 2.97
CA GLY A 14 0.76 5.36 3.79
C GLY A 14 1.35 5.88 5.09
N VAL A 15 0.70 6.87 5.66
CA VAL A 15 1.14 7.49 6.91
C VAL A 15 -0.04 7.54 7.86
N SER A 16 0.24 7.30 9.13
CA SER A 16 -0.78 7.39 10.16
C SER A 16 -0.12 7.77 11.48
N GLU A 17 -0.83 8.54 12.28
CA GLU A 17 -0.35 8.84 13.61
C GLU A 17 -0.76 7.75 14.60
N LYS A 18 -1.54 6.78 14.16
CA LYS A 18 -2.07 5.75 15.05
C LYS A 18 -1.28 4.46 15.02
N SER A 19 -1.03 3.92 13.84
CA SER A 19 -0.39 2.61 13.74
C SER A 19 0.07 2.33 12.33
N TRP A 20 0.92 1.32 12.19
CA TRP A 20 1.35 0.86 10.87
C TRP A 20 0.19 0.23 10.11
N GLU A 21 -0.70 -0.45 10.82
CA GLU A 21 -1.86 -1.07 10.17
C GLU A 21 -2.76 0.01 9.57
N ASP A 22 -2.97 1.08 10.33
CA ASP A 22 -3.78 2.18 9.84
C ASP A 22 -3.09 2.87 8.66
N ALA A 23 -1.77 3.02 8.74
CA ALA A 23 -1.01 3.60 7.65
C ALA A 23 -1.15 2.77 6.38
N GLY A 24 -1.04 1.45 6.51
CA GLY A 24 -1.19 0.57 5.36
C GLY A 24 -2.58 0.62 4.77
N ARG A 25 -3.59 0.63 5.63
CA ARG A 25 -4.97 0.73 5.16
C ARG A 25 -5.19 2.04 4.42
N ASN A 26 -4.66 3.15 4.95
CA ASN A 26 -4.77 4.43 4.27
C ASN A 26 -4.19 4.38 2.86
N ALA A 27 -3.03 3.74 2.72
CA ALA A 27 -2.39 3.62 1.42
C ALA A 27 -3.26 2.83 0.46
N VAL A 28 -3.79 1.70 0.91
CA VAL A 28 -4.60 0.83 0.07
C VAL A 28 -5.89 1.52 -0.36
N GLU A 29 -6.58 2.12 0.60
CA GLU A 29 -7.89 2.70 0.31
C GLU A 29 -7.78 3.94 -0.57
N THR A 30 -6.72 4.73 -0.36
CA THR A 30 -6.50 5.89 -1.21
C THR A 30 -6.17 5.47 -2.64
N ALA A 31 -5.31 4.48 -2.79
CA ALA A 31 -4.93 4.00 -4.11
C ALA A 31 -6.13 3.35 -4.81
N ALA A 32 -6.94 2.60 -4.06
CA ALA A 32 -8.08 1.91 -4.64
C ALA A 32 -9.10 2.90 -5.21
N GLY A 33 -9.09 4.13 -4.72
CA GLY A 33 -10.01 5.14 -5.23
C GLY A 33 -9.70 5.57 -6.66
N SER A 34 -8.46 5.40 -7.10
CA SER A 34 -8.10 5.82 -8.45
C SER A 34 -7.58 4.68 -9.32
N LEU A 35 -7.39 3.49 -8.76
CA LEU A 35 -6.85 2.37 -9.50
C LEU A 35 -7.85 1.21 -9.48
N ARG A 36 -7.92 0.49 -10.58
CA ARG A 36 -8.91 -0.57 -10.72
C ARG A 36 -8.28 -1.93 -10.50
N ASP A 37 -9.10 -2.86 -10.04
CA ASP A 37 -8.68 -4.26 -9.89
C ASP A 37 -7.51 -4.46 -8.96
N LEU A 38 -7.48 -3.69 -7.88
CA LEU A 38 -6.50 -3.90 -6.84
C LEU A 38 -6.85 -5.20 -6.11
N ARG A 39 -5.91 -6.14 -6.08
CA ARG A 39 -6.18 -7.45 -5.55
C ARG A 39 -5.35 -7.83 -4.34
N VAL A 40 -4.12 -7.38 -4.28
CA VAL A 40 -3.21 -7.76 -3.21
C VAL A 40 -2.40 -6.56 -2.80
N ALA A 41 -2.19 -6.41 -1.50
CA ALA A 41 -1.34 -5.36 -0.96
C ALA A 41 -0.33 -6.04 -0.04
N GLU A 42 0.93 -5.94 -0.37
CA GLU A 42 1.98 -6.56 0.42
C GLU A 42 2.74 -5.49 1.17
N VAL A 43 2.82 -5.63 2.49
CA VAL A 43 3.60 -4.69 3.29
C VAL A 43 5.07 -5.04 3.11
N THR A 44 5.84 -4.10 2.59
CA THR A 44 7.25 -4.34 2.31
C THR A 44 8.18 -3.68 3.32
N LYS A 45 7.77 -2.56 3.91
CA LYS A 45 8.56 -1.88 4.92
C LYS A 45 7.67 -1.12 5.87
N MET A 46 8.14 -1.00 7.09
CA MET A 46 7.48 -0.19 8.09
C MET A 46 8.55 0.67 8.75
N ASP A 47 8.30 1.96 8.86
CA ASP A 47 9.23 2.85 9.53
C ASP A 47 8.45 3.95 10.24
N MET A 48 9.14 4.88 10.83
CA MET A 48 8.52 5.92 11.64
C MET A 48 9.13 7.25 11.29
N ARG A 49 8.31 8.29 11.34
CA ARG A 49 8.81 9.64 11.23
C ARG A 49 9.17 10.13 12.62
N VAL A 50 10.35 10.70 12.73
CA VAL A 50 10.86 11.15 14.01
C VAL A 50 11.15 12.64 13.92
N GLU A 51 10.64 13.41 14.88
CA GLU A 51 10.90 14.83 14.96
C GLU A 51 11.29 15.18 16.39
N ASN A 52 12.43 15.82 16.53
CA ASN A 52 12.94 16.21 17.85
C ASN A 52 13.03 15.02 18.80
N GLY A 53 13.48 13.86 18.27
CA GLY A 53 13.65 12.67 19.07
C GLY A 53 12.37 11.96 19.45
N LYS A 54 11.25 12.34 18.87
CA LYS A 54 9.97 11.69 19.16
C LYS A 54 9.35 11.14 17.91
N VAL A 55 8.69 10.00 18.05
CA VAL A 55 7.96 9.40 16.93
C VAL A 55 6.69 10.20 16.73
N THR A 56 6.51 10.75 15.53
CA THR A 56 5.32 11.55 15.22
C THR A 56 4.36 10.86 14.28
N ALA A 57 4.79 9.83 13.57
CA ALA A 57 3.91 9.10 12.67
C ALA A 57 4.51 7.75 12.34
N PHE A 58 3.64 6.84 11.92
CA PHE A 58 4.03 5.52 11.44
C PHE A 58 3.85 5.50 9.93
N ARG A 59 4.78 4.90 9.20
CA ARG A 59 4.71 4.83 7.76
C ARG A 59 4.80 3.38 7.33
N THR A 60 3.95 3.00 6.40
CA THR A 60 3.93 1.64 5.88
C THR A 60 4.04 1.70 4.36
N ARG A 61 5.07 1.04 3.83
CA ARG A 61 5.25 0.94 2.39
C ARG A 61 4.58 -0.33 1.91
N VAL A 62 3.78 -0.21 0.89
CA VAL A 62 2.95 -1.30 0.40
C VAL A 62 3.15 -1.45 -1.09
N ALA A 63 3.36 -2.68 -1.53
CA ALA A 63 3.40 -3.01 -2.94
C ALA A 63 2.00 -3.47 -3.33
N LEU A 64 1.35 -2.71 -4.19
CA LEU A 64 -0.02 -2.98 -4.62
C LEU A 64 0.00 -3.73 -5.93
N SER A 65 -0.72 -4.84 -5.96
CA SER A 65 -0.81 -5.68 -7.16
C SER A 65 -2.17 -5.47 -7.82
N PHE A 66 -2.14 -5.05 -9.07
CA PHE A 66 -3.35 -4.86 -9.84
C PHE A 66 -3.40 -5.90 -10.93
N LYS A 67 -4.56 -6.49 -11.13
CA LYS A 67 -4.68 -7.44 -12.22
C LYS A 67 -4.58 -6.68 -13.54
N TYR A 68 -3.67 -7.14 -14.39
CA TYR A 68 -3.46 -6.52 -15.67
C TYR A 68 -4.60 -6.94 -16.59
N GLU A 69 -5.31 -5.98 -17.15
CA GLU A 69 -6.41 -6.31 -18.03
C GLU A 69 -5.93 -6.45 -19.43
N THR A 70 -6.08 -7.62 -19.98
CA THR A 70 -5.65 -7.84 -21.31
C THR A 70 -6.79 -7.99 -22.25
N ASP A 71 -7.89 -8.13 -21.81
CA ASP A 71 -9.04 -8.32 -22.59
C ASP A 71 -8.91 -8.65 -23.90
#